data_7de425451d55fdb8db4e622cecc4c81f
#
_entry.id   7de425451d55fdb8db4e622cecc4c81f
#
_cell.length_a   1.000
_cell.length_b   1.000
_cell.length_c   1.000
_cell.angle_alpha   90.00
_cell.angle_beta   90.00
_cell.angle_gamma   90.00
#
_symmetry.space_group_name_H-M   'P 1'
#
loop_
_entity.id
_entity.type
_entity.pdbx_description
1 polymer ?
#
loop_
_entity_poly.entity_id
_entity_poly.type
_entity_poly.pdbx_seq_one_letter_code
_entity_poly.pdbx_strand_id
1 'polypeptide(L)'
;MTDDLLRATASRLFGQYVEPPVLSAAERGEYADAAWNAIEEAGLTAALLPEEAGGYGVTVADALGLVRLAGEHALPLPLPETLLASWLLGRAGIPVPQGPLTFACARNLRRSGSGRFEGTLERVPWGRRAAGAAVLVPAEPPQLALIFRSAWNVSPGENLAREPRDDLQLTRAPEAFVPAPIDETGLRAAGAVIRCLQIAGALTRIVEVTTQYAQERVQFGRRIGKFQAVQQNLAVMAGQAAAASAAADLAVEAFADGLRRLPIAAAKARAGEAAGIAAAMAHQIHGAIGFTYEHRLHFFTKRLWSWRDEYGNESEWNGLLGRHLAQAGASRLWAEITSLGAA
;
A
#
# COMPACT_ATOMS: atom_id res chain seq x y z
N MET A 1 6.43 22.15 6.37
CA MET A 1 5.04 22.13 5.86
C MET A 1 4.18 21.66 7.02
N THR A 2 3.09 22.35 7.37
CA THR A 2 2.22 21.90 8.47
C THR A 2 1.40 20.70 8.02
N ASP A 3 1.08 19.78 8.93
CA ASP A 3 0.39 18.52 8.69
C ASP A 3 -0.93 18.69 7.92
N ASP A 4 -1.73 19.68 8.32
CA ASP A 4 -2.98 20.06 7.65
C ASP A 4 -2.75 20.49 6.18
N LEU A 5 -1.64 21.18 5.89
CA LEU A 5 -1.33 21.66 4.55
C LEU A 5 -0.95 20.48 3.61
N LEU A 6 -0.16 19.53 4.11
CA LEU A 6 0.25 18.34 3.35
C LEU A 6 -0.99 17.53 2.90
N ARG A 7 -1.86 17.19 3.86
CA ARG A 7 -3.08 16.44 3.62
C ARG A 7 -4.05 17.20 2.72
N ALA A 8 -4.27 18.48 2.96
CA ALA A 8 -5.16 19.31 2.14
C ALA A 8 -4.66 19.42 0.69
N THR A 9 -3.35 19.60 0.50
CA THR A 9 -2.74 19.63 -0.84
C THR A 9 -2.93 18.31 -1.57
N ALA A 10 -2.62 17.20 -0.93
CA ALA A 10 -2.78 15.87 -1.52
C ALA A 10 -4.25 15.56 -1.83
N SER A 11 -5.18 15.86 -0.92
CA SER A 11 -6.62 15.66 -1.15
C SER A 11 -7.14 16.45 -2.34
N ARG A 12 -6.72 17.70 -2.47
CA ARG A 12 -7.07 18.55 -3.61
C ARG A 12 -6.51 18.00 -4.92
N LEU A 13 -5.23 17.60 -4.96
CA LEU A 13 -4.60 17.05 -6.15
C LEU A 13 -5.25 15.72 -6.55
N PHE A 14 -5.45 14.80 -5.61
CA PHE A 14 -6.08 13.51 -5.92
C PHE A 14 -7.54 13.69 -6.37
N GLY A 15 -8.29 14.60 -5.74
CA GLY A 15 -9.64 14.92 -6.16
C GLY A 15 -9.72 15.54 -7.56
N GLN A 16 -8.72 16.34 -7.94
CA GLN A 16 -8.65 16.99 -9.25
C GLN A 16 -8.22 16.04 -10.38
N TYR A 17 -7.24 15.16 -10.11
CA TYR A 17 -6.59 14.36 -11.15
C TYR A 17 -7.05 12.89 -11.20
N VAL A 18 -7.74 12.38 -10.17
CA VAL A 18 -8.14 10.97 -10.10
C VAL A 18 -9.65 10.83 -10.23
N GLU A 19 -10.14 11.03 -11.44
CA GLU A 19 -11.54 10.83 -11.82
C GLU A 19 -11.77 9.46 -12.48
N PRO A 20 -13.02 8.97 -12.59
CA PRO A 20 -13.32 7.67 -13.23
C PRO A 20 -12.70 7.47 -14.62
N PRO A 21 -12.63 8.47 -15.53
CA PRO A 21 -11.96 8.31 -16.82
C PRO A 21 -10.46 7.99 -16.68
N VAL A 22 -9.76 8.62 -15.71
CA VAL A 22 -8.34 8.36 -15.44
C VAL A 22 -8.13 6.96 -14.88
N LEU A 23 -9.00 6.50 -13.97
CA LEU A 23 -8.97 5.14 -13.45
C LEU A 23 -9.21 4.10 -14.56
N SER A 24 -10.16 4.36 -15.46
CA SER A 24 -10.41 3.50 -16.62
C SER A 24 -9.24 3.49 -17.60
N ALA A 25 -8.58 4.63 -17.84
CA ALA A 25 -7.39 4.73 -18.66
C ALA A 25 -6.22 3.94 -18.06
N ALA A 26 -6.02 4.04 -16.74
CA ALA A 26 -5.00 3.30 -16.02
C ALA A 26 -5.21 1.77 -16.11
N GLU A 27 -6.47 1.29 -16.06
CA GLU A 27 -6.77 -0.14 -16.27
C GLU A 27 -6.47 -0.61 -17.71
N ARG A 28 -6.38 0.30 -18.70
CA ARG A 28 -5.91 0.00 -20.05
C ARG A 28 -4.38 0.12 -20.21
N GLY A 29 -3.66 0.40 -19.12
CA GLY A 29 -2.20 0.53 -19.10
C GLY A 29 -1.68 1.95 -19.39
N GLU A 30 -2.57 2.94 -19.49
CA GLU A 30 -2.17 4.35 -19.61
C GLU A 30 -1.64 4.87 -18.27
N TYR A 31 -0.62 5.73 -18.32
CA TYR A 31 -0.05 6.33 -17.11
C TYR A 31 -0.60 7.74 -16.94
N ALA A 32 -0.96 8.10 -15.73
CA ALA A 32 -1.53 9.42 -15.42
C ALA A 32 -0.40 10.46 -15.20
N ASP A 33 0.37 10.79 -16.26
CA ASP A 33 1.54 11.66 -16.19
C ASP A 33 1.22 13.02 -15.58
N ALA A 34 0.10 13.64 -15.92
CA ALA A 34 -0.29 14.94 -15.37
C ALA A 34 -0.50 14.88 -13.84
N ALA A 35 -1.11 13.80 -13.35
CA ALA A 35 -1.28 13.57 -11.92
C ALA A 35 0.05 13.31 -11.22
N TRP A 36 0.93 12.52 -11.83
CA TRP A 36 2.27 12.26 -11.29
C TRP A 36 3.08 13.55 -11.17
N ASN A 37 3.15 14.33 -12.25
CA ASN A 37 3.90 15.60 -12.26
C ASN A 37 3.40 16.57 -11.18
N ALA A 38 2.08 16.70 -11.02
CA ALA A 38 1.51 17.53 -9.97
C ALA A 38 1.84 17.05 -8.54
N ILE A 39 1.89 15.73 -8.32
CA ILE A 39 2.31 15.11 -7.06
C ILE A 39 3.78 15.40 -6.77
N GLU A 40 4.65 15.27 -7.78
CA GLU A 40 6.08 15.48 -7.65
C GLU A 40 6.42 16.96 -7.48
N GLU A 41 5.81 17.85 -8.24
CA GLU A 41 5.94 19.31 -8.09
C GLU A 41 5.48 19.81 -6.71
N ALA A 42 4.46 19.19 -6.14
CA ALA A 42 4.01 19.48 -4.78
C ALA A 42 4.92 18.89 -3.68
N GLY A 43 5.96 18.15 -4.05
CA GLY A 43 6.92 17.54 -3.13
C GLY A 43 6.38 16.35 -2.34
N LEU A 44 5.19 15.81 -2.69
CA LEU A 44 4.57 14.72 -1.92
C LEU A 44 5.41 13.44 -1.93
N THR A 45 6.22 13.22 -2.96
CA THR A 45 7.11 12.05 -3.09
C THR A 45 8.24 12.00 -2.07
N ALA A 46 8.60 13.15 -1.47
CA ALA A 46 9.65 13.28 -0.46
C ALA A 46 9.12 13.33 0.98
N ALA A 47 7.80 13.18 1.19
CA ALA A 47 7.19 13.37 2.51
C ALA A 47 7.71 12.39 3.59
N LEU A 48 8.06 11.16 3.22
CA LEU A 48 8.60 10.15 4.14
C LEU A 48 10.14 10.15 4.18
N LEU A 49 10.79 10.99 3.36
CA LEU A 49 12.24 11.10 3.34
C LEU A 49 12.73 11.80 4.63
N PRO A 50 13.76 11.26 5.32
CA PRO A 50 14.35 11.92 6.46
C PRO A 50 14.86 13.33 6.12
N GLU A 51 14.81 14.26 7.08
CA GLU A 51 15.22 15.66 6.86
C GLU A 51 16.68 15.74 6.44
N GLU A 52 17.55 14.94 7.04
CA GLU A 52 18.97 14.85 6.73
C GLU A 52 19.25 14.37 5.29
N ALA A 53 18.28 13.70 4.69
CA ALA A 53 18.33 13.23 3.31
C ALA A 53 17.57 14.14 2.32
N GLY A 54 17.14 15.32 2.76
CA GLY A 54 16.41 16.30 1.94
C GLY A 54 14.89 16.24 2.05
N GLY A 55 14.34 15.57 3.06
CA GLY A 55 12.92 15.60 3.41
C GLY A 55 12.48 16.90 4.06
N TYR A 56 11.18 17.00 4.37
CA TYR A 56 10.57 18.25 4.88
C TYR A 56 10.33 18.25 6.40
N GLY A 57 10.89 17.31 7.16
CA GLY A 57 10.63 17.19 8.60
C GLY A 57 9.17 16.86 8.94
N VAL A 58 8.44 16.27 8.02
CA VAL A 58 7.07 15.79 8.22
C VAL A 58 7.11 14.56 9.12
N THR A 59 6.14 14.42 10.03
CA THR A 59 6.07 13.22 10.88
C THR A 59 5.82 11.98 10.03
N VAL A 60 6.28 10.83 10.51
CA VAL A 60 6.02 9.53 9.83
C VAL A 60 4.50 9.30 9.68
N ALA A 61 3.72 9.70 10.68
CA ALA A 61 2.27 9.54 10.65
C ALA A 61 1.62 10.35 9.53
N ASP A 62 2.03 11.61 9.35
CA ASP A 62 1.48 12.48 8.32
C ASP A 62 1.92 12.06 6.92
N ALA A 63 3.20 11.69 6.76
CA ALA A 63 3.71 11.16 5.51
C ALA A 63 2.97 9.87 5.09
N LEU A 64 2.76 8.95 6.02
CA LEU A 64 1.99 7.72 5.77
C LEU A 64 0.48 7.98 5.61
N GLY A 65 -0.03 9.11 6.12
CA GLY A 65 -1.38 9.61 5.84
C GLY A 65 -1.65 9.80 4.34
N LEU A 66 -0.63 10.16 3.54
CA LEU A 66 -0.72 10.23 2.07
C LEU A 66 -1.03 8.87 1.45
N VAL A 67 -0.51 7.79 2.01
CA VAL A 67 -0.77 6.42 1.53
C VAL A 67 -2.23 6.02 1.77
N ARG A 68 -2.80 6.40 2.93
CA ARG A 68 -4.22 6.20 3.21
C ARG A 68 -5.10 6.98 2.23
N LEU A 69 -4.76 8.24 1.99
CA LEU A 69 -5.46 9.10 1.04
C LEU A 69 -5.36 8.57 -0.40
N ALA A 70 -4.20 8.04 -0.80
CA ALA A 70 -4.04 7.36 -2.09
C ALA A 70 -5.01 6.18 -2.24
N GLY A 71 -5.22 5.39 -1.17
CA GLY A 71 -6.23 4.33 -1.12
C GLY A 71 -7.66 4.85 -1.25
N GLU A 72 -8.00 5.93 -0.57
CA GLU A 72 -9.33 6.58 -0.60
C GLU A 72 -9.69 7.09 -2.00
N HIS A 73 -8.71 7.51 -2.78
CA HIS A 73 -8.90 7.93 -4.17
C HIS A 73 -8.66 6.83 -5.21
N ALA A 74 -8.30 5.61 -4.80
CA ALA A 74 -7.85 4.55 -5.70
C ALA A 74 -6.72 5.02 -6.65
N LEU A 75 -5.78 5.83 -6.14
CA LEU A 75 -4.72 6.49 -6.91
C LEU A 75 -3.96 5.48 -7.78
N PRO A 76 -4.00 5.61 -9.13
CA PRO A 76 -3.38 4.66 -10.05
C PRO A 76 -1.91 5.03 -10.34
N LEU A 77 -1.14 5.32 -9.30
CA LEU A 77 0.25 5.82 -9.36
C LEU A 77 1.10 5.24 -8.23
N PRO A 78 2.43 5.10 -8.41
CA PRO A 78 3.33 4.48 -7.45
C PRO A 78 3.73 5.39 -6.27
N LEU A 79 2.85 6.27 -5.79
CA LEU A 79 3.19 7.16 -4.67
C LEU A 79 3.55 6.37 -3.39
N PRO A 80 2.79 5.34 -2.97
CA PRO A 80 3.15 4.54 -1.80
C PRO A 80 4.51 3.86 -1.94
N GLU A 81 4.79 3.30 -3.11
CA GLU A 81 6.06 2.64 -3.40
C GLU A 81 7.22 3.63 -3.43
N THR A 82 7.00 4.82 -4.00
CA THR A 82 8.01 5.88 -4.06
C THR A 82 8.35 6.39 -2.66
N LEU A 83 7.35 6.63 -1.81
CA LEU A 83 7.56 7.03 -0.42
C LEU A 83 8.42 6.02 0.34
N LEU A 84 8.10 4.72 0.23
CA LEU A 84 8.86 3.69 0.93
C LEU A 84 10.27 3.52 0.34
N ALA A 85 10.43 3.57 -0.99
CA ALA A 85 11.74 3.50 -1.64
C ALA A 85 12.63 4.70 -1.24
N SER A 86 12.07 5.91 -1.22
CA SER A 86 12.78 7.13 -0.79
C SER A 86 13.21 7.04 0.67
N TRP A 87 12.34 6.55 1.55
CA TRP A 87 12.67 6.32 2.95
C TRP A 87 13.82 5.31 3.12
N LEU A 88 13.79 4.18 2.39
CA LEU A 88 14.86 3.17 2.43
C LEU A 88 16.20 3.75 1.98
N LEU A 89 16.20 4.45 0.85
CA LEU A 89 17.41 5.05 0.26
C LEU A 89 17.96 6.15 1.19
N GLY A 90 17.12 7.05 1.67
CA GLY A 90 17.53 8.13 2.57
C GLY A 90 18.15 7.61 3.87
N ARG A 91 17.52 6.58 4.50
CA ARG A 91 18.08 5.95 5.70
C ARG A 91 19.41 5.21 5.47
N ALA A 92 19.65 4.78 4.24
CA ALA A 92 20.92 4.15 3.85
C ALA A 92 21.98 5.16 3.37
N GLY A 93 21.67 6.46 3.36
CA GLY A 93 22.57 7.50 2.86
C GLY A 93 22.75 7.48 1.33
N ILE A 94 21.83 6.85 0.59
CA ILE A 94 21.84 6.82 -0.86
C ILE A 94 21.03 8.01 -1.38
N PRO A 95 21.58 8.86 -2.28
CA PRO A 95 20.83 9.95 -2.90
C PRO A 95 19.57 9.45 -3.59
N VAL A 96 18.44 10.10 -3.33
CA VAL A 96 17.15 9.74 -3.90
C VAL A 96 16.99 10.40 -5.27
N PRO A 97 16.82 9.64 -6.36
CA PRO A 97 16.61 10.21 -7.68
C PRO A 97 15.19 10.76 -7.83
N GLN A 98 15.01 11.66 -8.78
CA GLN A 98 13.69 12.14 -9.17
C GLN A 98 12.92 11.07 -9.97
N GLY A 99 11.60 11.20 -9.99
CA GLY A 99 10.69 10.31 -10.70
C GLY A 99 10.11 9.20 -9.82
N PRO A 100 9.24 8.37 -10.40
CA PRO A 100 8.61 7.27 -9.67
C PRO A 100 9.63 6.22 -9.28
N LEU A 101 9.59 5.80 -8.02
CA LEU A 101 10.47 4.77 -7.48
C LEU A 101 9.67 3.53 -7.07
N THR A 102 10.38 2.41 -7.00
CA THR A 102 9.87 1.15 -6.47
C THR A 102 10.87 0.50 -5.53
N PHE A 103 10.46 -0.60 -4.92
CA PHE A 103 11.34 -1.41 -4.06
C PHE A 103 11.14 -2.89 -4.32
N ALA A 104 12.17 -3.67 -4.08
CA ALA A 104 12.16 -5.12 -4.25
C ALA A 104 13.13 -5.82 -3.29
N CYS A 105 12.91 -7.12 -3.07
CA CYS A 105 13.86 -8.01 -2.41
C CYS A 105 14.46 -8.97 -3.42
N ALA A 106 15.77 -9.00 -3.50
CA ALA A 106 16.53 -9.78 -4.46
C ALA A 106 16.91 -11.16 -3.91
N ARG A 107 15.92 -12.03 -3.66
CA ARG A 107 16.14 -13.38 -3.12
C ARG A 107 16.94 -14.29 -4.04
N ASN A 108 16.84 -14.10 -5.35
CA ASN A 108 17.39 -14.97 -6.38
C ASN A 108 18.58 -14.34 -7.14
N LEU A 109 19.17 -13.26 -6.60
CA LEU A 109 20.33 -12.66 -7.21
C LEU A 109 21.57 -13.54 -7.00
N ARG A 110 22.26 -13.85 -8.12
CA ARG A 110 23.55 -14.54 -8.13
C ARG A 110 24.62 -13.60 -8.64
N ARG A 111 25.78 -13.64 -8.00
CA ARG A 111 26.98 -12.98 -8.53
C ARG A 111 27.60 -13.90 -9.58
N SER A 112 27.65 -13.45 -10.83
CA SER A 112 28.34 -14.21 -11.87
C SER A 112 29.86 -14.14 -11.69
N GLY A 113 30.60 -15.05 -12.33
CA GLY A 113 32.07 -15.04 -12.31
C GLY A 113 32.71 -13.77 -12.87
N SER A 114 31.95 -12.95 -13.61
CA SER A 114 32.34 -11.62 -14.11
C SER A 114 32.03 -10.48 -13.13
N GLY A 115 31.56 -10.79 -11.92
CA GLY A 115 31.15 -9.80 -10.91
C GLY A 115 29.81 -9.14 -11.18
N ARG A 116 29.09 -9.53 -12.24
CA ARG A 116 27.73 -9.05 -12.53
C ARG A 116 26.73 -9.75 -11.64
N PHE A 117 25.66 -9.02 -11.27
CA PHE A 117 24.50 -9.64 -10.66
C PHE A 117 23.53 -10.07 -11.76
N GLU A 118 23.13 -11.34 -11.70
CA GLU A 118 22.16 -11.92 -12.60
C GLU A 118 21.01 -12.47 -11.77
N GLY A 119 19.79 -12.20 -12.21
CA GLY A 119 18.58 -12.67 -11.55
C GLY A 119 17.37 -11.85 -11.95
N THR A 120 16.22 -12.29 -11.47
CA THR A 120 14.93 -11.64 -11.70
C THR A 120 14.38 -11.17 -10.36
N LEU A 121 13.97 -9.92 -10.31
CA LEU A 121 13.13 -9.38 -9.24
C LEU A 121 11.69 -9.64 -9.64
N GLU A 122 10.98 -10.48 -8.87
CA GLU A 122 9.66 -10.95 -9.23
C GLU A 122 8.56 -10.03 -8.70
N ARG A 123 7.51 -9.82 -9.50
CA ARG A 123 6.29 -9.09 -9.14
C ARG A 123 6.53 -7.72 -8.53
N VAL A 124 7.50 -6.98 -9.06
CA VAL A 124 7.88 -5.65 -8.58
C VAL A 124 6.76 -4.65 -8.90
N PRO A 125 6.22 -3.94 -7.90
CA PRO A 125 5.21 -2.93 -8.14
C PRO A 125 5.75 -1.83 -9.07
N TRP A 126 5.00 -1.51 -10.12
CA TRP A 126 5.29 -0.41 -11.03
C TRP A 126 6.65 -0.47 -11.74
N GLY A 127 7.30 -1.63 -11.83
CA GLY A 127 8.65 -1.79 -12.38
C GLY A 127 8.84 -1.22 -13.77
N ARG A 128 7.81 -1.28 -14.65
CA ARG A 128 7.82 -0.71 -16.00
C ARG A 128 7.81 0.82 -16.02
N ARG A 129 7.40 1.47 -14.94
CA ARG A 129 7.24 2.93 -14.80
C ARG A 129 8.29 3.55 -13.88
N ALA A 130 8.95 2.75 -13.06
CA ALA A 130 9.92 3.25 -12.09
C ALA A 130 11.20 3.77 -12.79
N ALA A 131 11.67 4.93 -12.36
CA ALA A 131 12.96 5.50 -12.73
C ALA A 131 14.13 4.78 -12.04
N GLY A 132 13.84 4.22 -10.84
CA GLY A 132 14.79 3.46 -10.03
C GLY A 132 14.09 2.54 -9.04
N ALA A 133 14.82 1.56 -8.55
CA ALA A 133 14.39 0.60 -7.53
C ALA A 133 15.36 0.57 -6.35
N ALA A 134 14.82 0.68 -5.13
CA ALA A 134 15.54 0.35 -3.91
C ALA A 134 15.51 -1.17 -3.73
N VAL A 135 16.63 -1.83 -3.95
CA VAL A 135 16.71 -3.30 -3.97
C VAL A 135 17.45 -3.79 -2.75
N LEU A 136 16.73 -4.49 -1.88
CA LEU A 136 17.30 -5.22 -0.75
C LEU A 136 17.87 -6.55 -1.21
N VAL A 137 19.12 -6.80 -0.89
CA VAL A 137 19.80 -8.08 -1.09
C VAL A 137 19.94 -8.76 0.26
N PRO A 138 19.26 -9.92 0.49
CA PRO A 138 19.41 -10.69 1.70
C PRO A 138 20.86 -11.21 1.79
N ALA A 139 21.60 -10.72 2.76
CA ALA A 139 22.98 -11.08 3.08
C ALA A 139 23.19 -10.88 4.59
N GLU A 140 24.34 -11.24 5.11
CA GLU A 140 24.72 -10.96 6.50
C GLU A 140 25.99 -10.10 6.53
N PRO A 141 25.86 -8.81 6.83
CA PRO A 141 24.62 -8.02 7.02
C PRO A 141 23.85 -7.77 5.71
N PRO A 142 22.53 -7.48 5.80
CA PRO A 142 21.73 -7.20 4.62
C PRO A 142 22.22 -5.95 3.89
N GLN A 143 22.12 -5.94 2.57
CA GLN A 143 22.62 -4.88 1.70
C GLN A 143 21.47 -4.21 0.96
N LEU A 144 21.61 -2.91 0.70
CA LEU A 144 20.71 -2.14 -0.14
C LEU A 144 21.47 -1.53 -1.31
N ALA A 145 20.82 -1.51 -2.48
CA ALA A 145 21.34 -0.84 -3.66
C ALA A 145 20.23 -0.05 -4.35
N LEU A 146 20.59 1.09 -4.95
CA LEU A 146 19.77 1.76 -5.94
C LEU A 146 20.11 1.18 -7.32
N ILE A 147 19.09 0.69 -8.03
CA ILE A 147 19.21 0.21 -9.41
C ILE A 147 18.37 1.12 -10.29
N PHE A 148 18.97 1.70 -11.33
CA PHE A 148 18.27 2.59 -12.25
C PHE A 148 17.54 1.81 -13.35
N ARG A 149 16.52 2.43 -13.94
CA ARG A 149 15.68 1.86 -15.00
C ARG A 149 16.45 1.24 -16.17
N SER A 150 17.60 1.80 -16.51
CA SER A 150 18.47 1.30 -17.60
C SER A 150 19.15 -0.04 -17.31
N ALA A 151 19.06 -0.55 -16.08
CA ALA A 151 19.73 -1.77 -15.64
C ALA A 151 18.82 -3.00 -15.58
N TRP A 152 17.58 -2.91 -16.06
CA TRP A 152 16.70 -4.08 -16.16
C TRP A 152 15.82 -4.10 -17.41
N ASN A 153 15.50 -5.30 -17.85
CA ASN A 153 14.42 -5.56 -18.80
C ASN A 153 13.14 -5.88 -18.03
N VAL A 154 12.01 -5.54 -18.62
CA VAL A 154 10.68 -5.72 -18.00
C VAL A 154 9.95 -6.86 -18.70
N SER A 155 9.49 -7.84 -17.92
CA SER A 155 8.42 -8.75 -18.29
C SER A 155 7.14 -8.25 -17.62
N PRO A 156 6.17 -7.70 -18.39
CA PRO A 156 4.98 -7.10 -17.81
C PRO A 156 4.11 -8.11 -17.06
N GLY A 157 3.70 -7.74 -15.85
CA GLY A 157 2.73 -8.44 -15.03
C GLY A 157 1.75 -7.46 -14.40
N GLU A 158 0.64 -7.96 -13.89
CA GLU A 158 -0.42 -7.14 -13.29
C GLU A 158 -1.07 -7.88 -12.12
N ASN A 159 -1.66 -7.10 -11.21
CA ASN A 159 -2.56 -7.64 -10.22
C ASN A 159 -4.02 -7.58 -10.72
N LEU A 160 -4.99 -8.00 -9.90
CA LEU A 160 -6.41 -7.99 -10.26
C LEU A 160 -6.94 -6.59 -10.59
N ALA A 161 -6.36 -5.55 -9.99
CA ALA A 161 -6.71 -4.15 -10.23
C ALA A 161 -6.01 -3.54 -11.46
N ARG A 162 -5.32 -4.38 -12.28
CA ARG A 162 -4.50 -3.95 -13.42
C ARG A 162 -3.32 -3.04 -13.05
N GLU A 163 -2.95 -2.99 -11.78
CA GLU A 163 -1.74 -2.29 -11.38
C GLU A 163 -0.50 -3.11 -11.75
N PRO A 164 0.56 -2.48 -12.28
CA PRO A 164 1.79 -3.18 -12.67
C PRO A 164 2.43 -3.96 -11.52
N ARG A 165 2.75 -5.22 -11.78
CA ARG A 165 3.51 -6.14 -10.91
C ARG A 165 4.47 -6.92 -11.81
N ASP A 166 5.54 -6.23 -12.18
CA ASP A 166 6.44 -6.65 -13.24
C ASP A 166 7.56 -7.55 -12.74
N ASP A 167 8.01 -8.47 -13.59
CA ASP A 167 9.27 -9.16 -13.35
C ASP A 167 10.41 -8.37 -14.03
N LEU A 168 11.44 -8.05 -13.23
CA LEU A 168 12.56 -7.24 -13.67
C LEU A 168 13.81 -8.10 -13.79
N GLN A 169 14.23 -8.40 -15.01
CA GLN A 169 15.46 -9.12 -15.27
C GLN A 169 16.64 -8.14 -15.25
N LEU A 170 17.52 -8.27 -14.28
CA LEU A 170 18.69 -7.42 -14.15
C LEU A 170 19.70 -7.69 -15.27
N THR A 171 20.15 -6.63 -15.92
CA THR A 171 21.13 -6.66 -17.01
C THR A 171 22.48 -6.08 -16.61
N ARG A 172 22.52 -5.31 -15.51
CA ARG A 172 23.73 -4.68 -14.96
C ARG A 172 23.73 -4.79 -13.43
N ALA A 173 24.92 -4.88 -12.86
CA ALA A 173 25.12 -4.76 -11.43
C ALA A 173 24.84 -3.32 -10.99
N PRO A 174 24.32 -3.10 -9.76
CA PRO A 174 24.31 -1.78 -9.15
C PRO A 174 25.72 -1.27 -8.95
N GLU A 175 25.88 0.05 -8.94
CA GLU A 175 27.19 0.71 -8.81
C GLU A 175 27.79 0.50 -7.41
N ALA A 176 26.94 0.44 -6.38
CA ALA A 176 27.35 0.23 -5.01
C ALA A 176 26.28 -0.51 -4.21
N PHE A 177 26.73 -1.23 -3.20
CA PHE A 177 25.91 -1.79 -2.12
C PHE A 177 26.31 -1.13 -0.81
N VAL A 178 25.33 -0.76 -0.03
CA VAL A 178 25.53 -0.25 1.34
C VAL A 178 24.80 -1.13 2.33
N PRO A 179 25.15 -1.12 3.63
CA PRO A 179 24.36 -1.81 4.64
C PRO A 179 22.89 -1.34 4.61
N ALA A 180 21.98 -2.30 4.54
CA ALA A 180 20.56 -1.97 4.53
C ALA A 180 20.07 -1.56 5.93
N PRO A 181 19.15 -0.56 6.04
CA PRO A 181 18.60 -0.15 7.33
C PRO A 181 17.62 -1.17 7.92
N ILE A 182 17.16 -2.12 7.13
CA ILE A 182 16.24 -3.20 7.50
C ILE A 182 16.60 -4.49 6.77
N ASP A 183 16.13 -5.61 7.30
CA ASP A 183 16.23 -6.92 6.66
C ASP A 183 15.02 -7.22 5.75
N GLU A 184 14.97 -8.41 5.16
CA GLU A 184 13.86 -8.88 4.33
C GLU A 184 12.52 -8.90 5.08
N THR A 185 12.55 -9.26 6.35
CA THR A 185 11.31 -9.31 7.16
C THR A 185 10.79 -7.92 7.46
N GLY A 186 11.69 -6.95 7.67
CA GLY A 186 11.39 -5.53 7.79
C GLY A 186 10.83 -4.94 6.50
N LEU A 187 11.40 -5.27 5.33
CA LEU A 187 10.89 -4.82 4.05
C LEU A 187 9.47 -5.34 3.79
N ARG A 188 9.22 -6.61 4.10
CA ARG A 188 7.88 -7.20 4.01
C ARG A 188 6.89 -6.51 4.96
N ALA A 189 7.30 -6.23 6.19
CA ALA A 189 6.49 -5.52 7.17
C ALA A 189 6.16 -4.08 6.69
N ALA A 190 7.13 -3.35 6.18
CA ALA A 190 6.93 -2.01 5.61
C ALA A 190 5.96 -2.05 4.41
N GLY A 191 6.10 -3.03 3.52
CA GLY A 191 5.14 -3.28 2.44
C GLY A 191 3.72 -3.58 2.96
N ALA A 192 3.60 -4.34 4.04
CA ALA A 192 2.31 -4.62 4.68
C ALA A 192 1.67 -3.36 5.26
N VAL A 193 2.45 -2.45 5.85
CA VAL A 193 1.95 -1.15 6.36
C VAL A 193 1.36 -0.31 5.24
N ILE A 194 2.05 -0.12 4.11
CA ILE A 194 1.49 0.67 3.00
C ILE A 194 0.21 0.05 2.45
N ARG A 195 0.11 -1.29 2.36
CA ARG A 195 -1.15 -1.95 1.93
C ARG A 195 -2.25 -1.84 2.97
N CYS A 196 -1.93 -1.90 4.26
CA CYS A 196 -2.91 -1.69 5.33
C CYS A 196 -3.54 -0.29 5.25
N LEU A 197 -2.73 0.74 5.02
CA LEU A 197 -3.19 2.12 4.85
C LEU A 197 -4.04 2.32 3.60
N GLN A 198 -3.59 1.78 2.45
CA GLN A 198 -4.39 1.83 1.22
C GLN A 198 -5.74 1.12 1.37
N ILE A 199 -5.77 -0.03 2.04
CA ILE A 199 -7.02 -0.76 2.34
C ILE A 199 -7.92 0.09 3.22
N ALA A 200 -7.41 0.70 4.29
CA ALA A 200 -8.20 1.55 5.19
C ALA A 200 -8.83 2.74 4.44
N GLY A 201 -8.06 3.42 3.57
CA GLY A 201 -8.58 4.50 2.73
C GLY A 201 -9.66 4.04 1.75
N ALA A 202 -9.42 2.94 1.04
CA ALA A 202 -10.39 2.38 0.09
C ALA A 202 -11.68 1.91 0.79
N LEU A 203 -11.58 1.35 2.00
CA LEU A 203 -12.74 0.96 2.81
C LEU A 203 -13.60 2.16 3.22
N THR A 204 -12.99 3.27 3.63
CA THR A 204 -13.71 4.51 3.89
C THR A 204 -14.51 4.91 2.66
N ARG A 205 -13.88 4.91 1.49
CA ARG A 205 -14.54 5.33 0.25
C ARG A 205 -15.66 4.40 -0.20
N ILE A 206 -15.51 3.08 -0.09
CA ILE A 206 -16.60 2.17 -0.48
C ILE A 206 -17.81 2.26 0.45
N VAL A 207 -17.60 2.56 1.73
CA VAL A 207 -18.73 2.83 2.67
C VAL A 207 -19.51 4.08 2.23
N GLU A 208 -18.83 5.17 1.91
CA GLU A 208 -19.45 6.40 1.42
C GLU A 208 -20.23 6.15 0.12
N VAL A 209 -19.57 5.59 -0.90
CA VAL A 209 -20.15 5.31 -2.21
C VAL A 209 -21.35 4.38 -2.11
N THR A 210 -21.27 3.34 -1.26
CA THR A 210 -22.38 2.40 -1.07
C THR A 210 -23.54 3.01 -0.31
N THR A 211 -23.24 3.84 0.69
CA THR A 211 -24.28 4.57 1.45
C THR A 211 -25.02 5.55 0.55
N GLN A 212 -24.29 6.31 -0.27
CA GLN A 212 -24.89 7.22 -1.25
C GLN A 212 -25.79 6.46 -2.23
N TYR A 213 -25.27 5.37 -2.82
CA TYR A 213 -26.05 4.53 -3.73
C TYR A 213 -27.35 4.02 -3.07
N ALA A 214 -27.28 3.56 -1.81
CA ALA A 214 -28.45 3.08 -1.09
C ALA A 214 -29.49 4.20 -0.81
N GLN A 215 -29.05 5.45 -0.70
CA GLN A 215 -29.92 6.62 -0.53
C GLN A 215 -30.57 7.08 -1.84
N GLU A 216 -29.96 6.81 -2.98
CA GLU A 216 -30.45 7.24 -4.30
C GLU A 216 -31.29 6.16 -4.99
N ARG A 217 -30.88 4.91 -4.91
CA ARG A 217 -31.51 3.79 -5.62
C ARG A 217 -32.91 3.48 -5.08
N VAL A 218 -33.91 3.53 -5.96
CA VAL A 218 -35.30 3.18 -5.63
C VAL A 218 -35.64 1.78 -6.17
N GLN A 219 -36.16 0.91 -5.32
CA GLN A 219 -36.74 -0.40 -5.64
C GLN A 219 -37.95 -0.67 -4.73
N PHE A 220 -38.93 -1.41 -5.23
CA PHE A 220 -40.14 -1.72 -4.46
C PHE A 220 -40.85 -0.48 -3.88
N GLY A 221 -40.86 0.62 -4.66
CA GLY A 221 -41.53 1.85 -4.31
C GLY A 221 -40.82 2.73 -3.29
N ARG A 222 -39.60 2.40 -2.84
CA ARG A 222 -38.84 3.22 -1.90
C ARG A 222 -37.32 3.07 -2.10
N ARG A 223 -36.55 4.00 -1.52
CA ARG A 223 -35.08 3.94 -1.52
C ARG A 223 -34.59 2.66 -0.81
N ILE A 224 -33.59 1.96 -1.38
CA ILE A 224 -33.12 0.68 -0.82
C ILE A 224 -32.51 0.86 0.58
N GLY A 225 -31.94 2.01 0.91
CA GLY A 225 -31.47 2.35 2.26
C GLY A 225 -32.56 2.42 3.35
N LYS A 226 -33.85 2.29 2.97
CA LYS A 226 -34.95 2.16 3.92
C LYS A 226 -35.26 0.71 4.32
N PHE A 227 -34.59 -0.27 3.69
CA PHE A 227 -34.74 -1.68 4.05
C PHE A 227 -33.77 -2.05 5.18
N GLN A 228 -34.27 -2.71 6.22
CA GLN A 228 -33.50 -3.07 7.40
C GLN A 228 -32.25 -3.91 7.05
N ALA A 229 -32.38 -4.87 6.11
CA ALA A 229 -31.24 -5.69 5.67
C ALA A 229 -30.11 -4.85 5.04
N VAL A 230 -30.44 -3.80 4.27
CA VAL A 230 -29.46 -2.89 3.69
C VAL A 230 -28.80 -2.04 4.79
N GLN A 231 -29.58 -1.54 5.75
CA GLN A 231 -29.08 -0.77 6.88
C GLN A 231 -28.11 -1.60 7.75
N GLN A 232 -28.42 -2.87 8.01
CA GLN A 232 -27.54 -3.78 8.73
C GLN A 232 -26.23 -4.01 7.99
N ASN A 233 -26.28 -4.26 6.68
CA ASN A 233 -25.07 -4.42 5.87
C ASN A 233 -24.21 -3.16 5.88
N LEU A 234 -24.78 -1.97 5.72
CA LEU A 234 -24.07 -0.70 5.81
C LEU A 234 -23.42 -0.50 7.18
N ALA A 235 -24.12 -0.85 8.27
CA ALA A 235 -23.56 -0.77 9.62
C ALA A 235 -22.37 -1.73 9.81
N VAL A 236 -22.45 -2.96 9.30
CA VAL A 236 -21.33 -3.90 9.33
C VAL A 236 -20.16 -3.38 8.51
N MET A 237 -20.41 -2.87 7.29
CA MET A 237 -19.35 -2.26 6.47
C MET A 237 -18.65 -1.10 7.19
N ALA A 238 -19.42 -0.21 7.82
CA ALA A 238 -18.87 0.91 8.61
C ALA A 238 -18.01 0.41 9.78
N GLY A 239 -18.45 -0.63 10.49
CA GLY A 239 -17.68 -1.28 11.54
C GLY A 239 -16.36 -1.90 11.03
N GLN A 240 -16.40 -2.55 9.85
CA GLN A 240 -15.19 -3.09 9.22
C GLN A 240 -14.21 -1.97 8.84
N ALA A 241 -14.70 -0.89 8.24
CA ALA A 241 -13.87 0.25 7.86
C ALA A 241 -13.24 0.93 9.08
N ALA A 242 -14.01 1.13 10.16
CA ALA A 242 -13.51 1.70 11.41
C ALA A 242 -12.42 0.83 12.05
N ALA A 243 -12.63 -0.49 12.11
CA ALA A 243 -11.64 -1.41 12.65
C ALA A 243 -10.37 -1.49 11.78
N ALA A 244 -10.49 -1.43 10.46
CA ALA A 244 -9.34 -1.37 9.55
C ALA A 244 -8.59 -0.03 9.69
N SER A 245 -9.30 1.08 9.92
CA SER A 245 -8.69 2.39 10.17
C SER A 245 -7.86 2.38 11.45
N ALA A 246 -8.43 1.91 12.56
CA ALA A 246 -7.69 1.77 13.82
C ALA A 246 -6.49 0.82 13.70
N ALA A 247 -6.65 -0.29 12.96
CA ALA A 247 -5.53 -1.20 12.68
C ALA A 247 -4.44 -0.52 11.84
N ALA A 248 -4.80 0.33 10.88
CA ALA A 248 -3.85 1.09 10.10
C ALA A 248 -3.09 2.13 10.94
N ASP A 249 -3.75 2.75 11.93
CA ASP A 249 -3.10 3.66 12.88
C ASP A 249 -2.07 2.91 13.74
N LEU A 250 -2.43 1.72 14.25
CA LEU A 250 -1.49 0.82 14.94
C LEU A 250 -0.28 0.44 14.06
N ALA A 251 -0.51 0.21 12.75
CA ALA A 251 0.57 -0.09 11.83
C ALA A 251 1.52 1.10 11.60
N VAL A 252 0.99 2.34 11.60
CA VAL A 252 1.79 3.57 11.51
C VAL A 252 2.69 3.73 12.74
N GLU A 253 2.12 3.57 13.94
CA GLU A 253 2.89 3.60 15.20
C GLU A 253 4.00 2.54 15.20
N ALA A 254 3.67 1.32 14.80
CA ALA A 254 4.63 0.22 14.73
C ALA A 254 5.73 0.44 13.66
N PHE A 255 5.42 1.13 12.56
CA PHE A 255 6.41 1.55 11.55
C PHE A 255 7.38 2.57 12.14
N ALA A 256 6.86 3.60 12.82
CA ALA A 256 7.66 4.64 13.44
C ALA A 256 8.56 4.09 14.55
N ASP A 257 8.09 3.08 15.29
CA ASP A 257 8.81 2.39 16.36
C ASP A 257 9.59 1.16 15.84
N GLY A 258 10.36 1.34 14.78
CA GLY A 258 11.32 0.34 14.29
C GLY A 258 10.67 -0.87 13.60
N LEU A 259 9.50 -0.73 13.00
CA LEU A 259 8.81 -1.80 12.26
C LEU A 259 8.43 -3.01 13.16
N ARG A 260 7.83 -2.74 14.32
CA ARG A 260 7.39 -3.81 15.23
C ARG A 260 6.46 -4.80 14.54
N ARG A 261 6.90 -6.04 14.39
CA ARG A 261 6.26 -7.04 13.54
C ARG A 261 4.89 -7.51 14.03
N LEU A 262 4.70 -7.66 15.33
CA LEU A 262 3.43 -8.20 15.87
C LEU A 262 2.25 -7.21 15.68
N PRO A 263 2.38 -5.90 16.02
CA PRO A 263 1.34 -4.94 15.71
C PRO A 263 1.04 -4.84 14.21
N ILE A 264 2.09 -4.86 13.35
CA ILE A 264 1.92 -4.85 11.89
C ILE A 264 1.18 -6.10 11.41
N ALA A 265 1.50 -7.27 11.98
CA ALA A 265 0.82 -8.52 11.66
C ALA A 265 -0.67 -8.46 12.00
N ALA A 266 -1.01 -7.97 13.21
CA ALA A 266 -2.39 -7.79 13.64
C ALA A 266 -3.14 -6.81 12.74
N ALA A 267 -2.50 -5.68 12.41
CA ALA A 267 -3.07 -4.65 11.55
C ALA A 267 -3.35 -5.17 10.14
N LYS A 268 -2.37 -5.84 9.51
CA LYS A 268 -2.52 -6.34 8.13
C LYS A 268 -3.56 -7.46 8.04
N ALA A 269 -3.57 -8.39 9.01
CA ALA A 269 -4.59 -9.44 9.08
C ALA A 269 -5.99 -8.83 9.24
N ARG A 270 -6.16 -7.85 10.13
CA ARG A 270 -7.46 -7.19 10.36
C ARG A 270 -7.93 -6.39 9.14
N ALA A 271 -7.02 -5.64 8.49
CA ALA A 271 -7.34 -4.88 7.30
C ALA A 271 -7.74 -5.80 6.12
N GLY A 272 -7.05 -6.92 5.94
CA GLY A 272 -7.37 -7.90 4.91
C GLY A 272 -8.73 -8.57 5.10
N GLU A 273 -9.06 -8.96 6.33
CA GLU A 273 -10.39 -9.49 6.67
C GLU A 273 -11.49 -8.47 6.37
N ALA A 274 -11.29 -7.21 6.79
CA ALA A 274 -12.22 -6.13 6.53
C ALA A 274 -12.44 -5.89 5.03
N ALA A 275 -11.37 -5.95 4.23
CA ALA A 275 -11.42 -5.80 2.77
C ALA A 275 -12.34 -6.86 2.14
N GLY A 276 -12.20 -8.13 2.54
CA GLY A 276 -13.03 -9.22 2.03
C GLY A 276 -14.52 -9.03 2.37
N ILE A 277 -14.82 -8.76 3.64
CA ILE A 277 -16.20 -8.61 4.14
C ILE A 277 -16.88 -7.39 3.50
N ALA A 278 -16.24 -6.22 3.56
CA ALA A 278 -16.84 -4.98 3.09
C ALA A 278 -17.01 -4.95 1.56
N ALA A 279 -16.05 -5.47 0.80
CA ALA A 279 -16.19 -5.58 -0.65
C ALA A 279 -17.37 -6.47 -1.06
N ALA A 280 -17.54 -7.63 -0.43
CA ALA A 280 -18.67 -8.53 -0.71
C ALA A 280 -20.00 -7.85 -0.40
N MET A 281 -20.14 -7.16 0.73
CA MET A 281 -21.37 -6.44 1.10
C MET A 281 -21.64 -5.26 0.15
N ALA A 282 -20.62 -4.50 -0.24
CA ALA A 282 -20.77 -3.42 -1.19
C ALA A 282 -21.32 -3.94 -2.54
N HIS A 283 -20.76 -5.02 -3.08
CA HIS A 283 -21.26 -5.63 -4.30
C HIS A 283 -22.68 -6.17 -4.15
N GLN A 284 -23.02 -6.75 -3.01
CA GLN A 284 -24.38 -7.23 -2.76
C GLN A 284 -25.41 -6.07 -2.76
N ILE A 285 -25.07 -4.93 -2.18
CA ILE A 285 -25.96 -3.75 -2.14
C ILE A 285 -26.11 -3.12 -3.54
N HIS A 286 -25.03 -3.02 -4.31
CA HIS A 286 -25.06 -2.46 -5.66
C HIS A 286 -25.69 -3.41 -6.68
N GLY A 287 -25.59 -4.73 -6.47
CA GLY A 287 -26.01 -5.74 -7.45
C GLY A 287 -25.14 -5.67 -8.72
N ALA A 288 -25.74 -5.94 -9.87
CA ALA A 288 -25.02 -6.05 -11.15
C ALA A 288 -24.22 -4.78 -11.52
N ILE A 289 -24.72 -3.58 -11.21
CA ILE A 289 -24.06 -2.33 -11.56
C ILE A 289 -22.69 -2.18 -10.88
N GLY A 290 -22.51 -2.77 -9.70
CA GLY A 290 -21.24 -2.73 -8.97
C GLY A 290 -20.09 -3.43 -9.70
N PHE A 291 -20.39 -4.28 -10.69
CA PHE A 291 -19.41 -4.99 -11.52
C PHE A 291 -19.19 -4.34 -12.90
N THR A 292 -19.99 -3.32 -13.24
CA THR A 292 -19.89 -2.67 -14.54
C THR A 292 -18.96 -1.45 -14.49
N TYR A 293 -18.46 -1.04 -15.65
CA TYR A 293 -17.64 0.17 -15.78
C TYR A 293 -18.45 1.47 -15.62
N GLU A 294 -19.77 1.39 -15.55
CA GLU A 294 -20.66 2.53 -15.28
C GLU A 294 -20.59 3.01 -13.84
N HIS A 295 -20.16 2.14 -12.92
CA HIS A 295 -20.07 2.44 -11.50
C HIS A 295 -18.65 2.30 -10.98
N ARG A 296 -18.20 3.29 -10.18
CA ARG A 296 -16.81 3.36 -9.67
C ARG A 296 -16.42 2.30 -8.65
N LEU A 297 -17.35 1.51 -8.11
CA LEU A 297 -17.09 0.54 -7.03
C LEU A 297 -15.99 -0.45 -7.37
N HIS A 298 -15.99 -0.98 -8.59
CA HIS A 298 -15.05 -2.02 -9.01
C HIS A 298 -13.59 -1.57 -8.97
N PHE A 299 -13.29 -0.26 -9.15
CA PHE A 299 -11.93 0.27 -9.01
C PHE A 299 -11.37 0.07 -7.61
N PHE A 300 -12.22 0.19 -6.58
CA PHE A 300 -11.82 -0.01 -5.19
C PHE A 300 -11.78 -1.48 -4.82
N THR A 301 -12.79 -2.26 -5.18
CA THR A 301 -12.88 -3.66 -4.74
C THR A 301 -11.82 -4.54 -5.38
N LYS A 302 -11.45 -4.33 -6.66
CA LYS A 302 -10.30 -4.99 -7.28
C LYS A 302 -8.98 -4.68 -6.55
N ARG A 303 -8.78 -3.43 -6.11
CA ARG A 303 -7.62 -3.02 -5.32
C ARG A 303 -7.63 -3.65 -3.94
N LEU A 304 -8.76 -3.67 -3.24
CA LEU A 304 -8.90 -4.32 -1.95
C LEU A 304 -8.52 -5.81 -2.02
N TRP A 305 -8.99 -6.54 -3.03
CA TRP A 305 -8.64 -7.95 -3.23
C TRP A 305 -7.17 -8.15 -3.59
N SER A 306 -6.57 -7.24 -4.38
CA SER A 306 -5.15 -7.30 -4.73
C SER A 306 -4.25 -7.00 -3.52
N TRP A 307 -4.49 -5.88 -2.83
CA TRP A 307 -3.67 -5.43 -1.71
C TRP A 307 -3.78 -6.32 -0.48
N ARG A 308 -4.90 -7.04 -0.34
CA ARG A 308 -5.11 -8.05 0.69
C ARG A 308 -4.03 -9.12 0.67
N ASP A 309 -3.67 -9.61 -0.52
CA ASP A 309 -2.71 -10.71 -0.68
C ASP A 309 -1.24 -10.23 -0.76
N GLU A 310 -1.02 -8.95 -1.08
CA GLU A 310 0.34 -8.40 -1.19
C GLU A 310 1.01 -8.25 0.17
N TYR A 311 2.29 -8.60 0.24
CA TYR A 311 3.14 -8.62 1.46
C TYR A 311 2.61 -9.52 2.58
N GLY A 312 1.83 -10.53 2.22
CA GLY A 312 1.24 -11.52 3.12
C GLY A 312 -0.25 -11.32 3.35
N ASN A 313 -0.99 -12.43 3.31
CA ASN A 313 -2.42 -12.48 3.58
C ASN A 313 -2.72 -12.75 5.05
N GLU A 314 -4.02 -12.82 5.39
CA GLU A 314 -4.48 -13.05 6.78
C GLU A 314 -3.95 -14.35 7.37
N SER A 315 -3.89 -15.43 6.59
CA SER A 315 -3.43 -16.73 7.07
C SER A 315 -1.98 -16.69 7.51
N GLU A 316 -1.12 -16.01 6.75
CA GLU A 316 0.30 -15.88 7.06
C GLU A 316 0.54 -15.03 8.31
N TRP A 317 -0.12 -13.86 8.41
CA TRP A 317 0.03 -12.96 9.53
C TRP A 317 -0.62 -13.51 10.81
N ASN A 318 -1.82 -14.12 10.71
CA ASN A 318 -2.44 -14.82 11.84
C ASN A 318 -1.60 -16.02 12.31
N GLY A 319 -0.95 -16.73 11.37
CA GLY A 319 -0.03 -17.80 11.71
C GLY A 319 1.20 -17.30 12.52
N LEU A 320 1.72 -16.10 12.21
CA LEU A 320 2.78 -15.47 13.00
C LEU A 320 2.30 -15.12 14.40
N LEU A 321 1.15 -14.45 14.52
CA LEU A 321 0.54 -14.09 15.80
C LEU A 321 0.22 -15.32 16.65
N GLY A 322 -0.39 -16.35 16.04
CA GLY A 322 -0.75 -17.58 16.75
C GLY A 322 0.47 -18.33 17.29
N ARG A 323 1.57 -18.39 16.54
CA ARG A 323 2.82 -18.99 17.06
C ARG A 323 3.40 -18.19 18.21
N HIS A 324 3.40 -16.87 18.15
CA HIS A 324 3.86 -16.01 19.24
C HIS A 324 3.04 -16.24 20.51
N LEU A 325 1.71 -16.19 20.41
CA LEU A 325 0.81 -16.39 21.54
C LEU A 325 0.91 -17.80 22.13
N ALA A 326 1.06 -18.83 21.29
CA ALA A 326 1.26 -20.20 21.76
C ALA A 326 2.57 -20.37 22.55
N GLN A 327 3.64 -19.68 22.14
CA GLN A 327 4.93 -19.66 22.85
C GLN A 327 4.85 -18.87 24.16
N ALA A 328 4.10 -17.77 24.21
CA ALA A 328 3.92 -16.99 25.43
C ALA A 328 3.10 -17.71 26.49
N GLY A 329 2.20 -18.60 26.08
CA GLY A 329 1.33 -19.39 26.96
C GLY A 329 0.05 -18.66 27.40
N ALA A 330 -0.94 -19.45 27.83
CA ALA A 330 -2.28 -18.96 28.14
C ALA A 330 -2.32 -17.90 29.25
N SER A 331 -1.45 -17.99 30.25
CA SER A 331 -1.40 -17.01 31.35
C SER A 331 -0.95 -15.63 30.93
N ARG A 332 -0.24 -15.49 29.78
CA ARG A 332 0.23 -14.22 29.24
C ARG A 332 -0.62 -13.67 28.11
N LEU A 333 -1.59 -14.44 27.64
CA LEU A 333 -2.39 -14.07 26.45
C LEU A 333 -2.93 -12.65 26.51
N TRP A 334 -3.57 -12.27 27.62
CA TRP A 334 -4.15 -10.93 27.74
C TRP A 334 -3.09 -9.82 27.77
N ALA A 335 -1.98 -10.05 28.48
CA ALA A 335 -0.87 -9.11 28.53
C ALA A 335 -0.25 -8.92 27.14
N GLU A 336 -0.05 -9.99 26.37
CA GLU A 336 0.48 -9.91 24.99
C GLU A 336 -0.46 -9.13 24.07
N ILE A 337 -1.78 -9.39 24.12
CA ILE A 337 -2.76 -8.66 23.29
C ILE A 337 -2.77 -7.17 23.63
N THR A 338 -2.80 -6.81 24.92
CA THR A 338 -2.87 -5.41 25.35
C THR A 338 -1.58 -4.65 25.13
N SER A 339 -0.43 -5.32 25.06
CA SER A 339 0.88 -4.69 24.79
C SER A 339 1.11 -4.39 23.32
N LEU A 340 0.32 -4.94 22.39
CA LEU A 340 0.50 -4.66 20.95
C LEU A 340 0.36 -3.17 20.60
N GLY A 341 -0.51 -2.43 21.33
CA GLY A 341 -0.72 -0.99 21.16
C GLY A 341 -0.01 -0.13 22.21
N ALA A 342 0.75 -0.71 23.13
CA ALA A 342 1.54 0.07 24.09
C ALA A 342 2.86 0.47 23.45
N ALA A 343 3.05 1.80 23.27
CA ALA A 343 4.32 2.40 22.87
C ALA A 343 5.31 2.42 24.03
#